data_359904590221c3fcd15735cf44844a18
#
_entry.id   359904590221c3fcd15735cf44844a18
#
_cell.length_a   1.000
_cell.length_b   1.000
_cell.length_c   1.000
_cell.angle_alpha   90.00
_cell.angle_beta   90.00
_cell.angle_gamma   90.00
#
_symmetry.space_group_name_H-M   'P 1'
#
loop_
_entity.id
_entity.type
_entity.pdbx_description
1 polymer ?
#
loop_
_entity_poly.entity_id
_entity_poly.type
_entity_poly.pdbx_seq_one_letter_code
_entity_poly.pdbx_strand_id
1 'polypeptide(L)'
;VLSDARTGSETIFDYPESCPVCHAAATRPEGEAVRRCNGGLNCAAQLFEGLKHFVARDAFDIEGLGARQIEQFIDLGWVQTPADIFRIGDKSAAMAELDGYGDLSIKKLLSAIAVRREISLERFIYALGIRQVGHATARLLALHYGSAEAMLAALSPDSDLDAAYQVLVEIDQIGTAVANDITAFFGNPNLYRLIVDLITE
;
A
#
# COMPACT_ATOMS: atom_id res chain seq x y z
N VAL A 1 -0.80 27.75 17.79
CA VAL A 1 -1.17 28.95 17.00
C VAL A 1 -0.74 30.16 17.83
N LEU A 2 0.14 30.99 17.28
CA LEU A 2 0.60 32.23 17.93
C LEU A 2 -0.41 33.33 17.60
N SER A 3 -1.43 33.49 18.44
CA SER A 3 -2.47 34.52 18.26
C SER A 3 -1.88 35.94 18.20
N ASP A 4 -0.82 36.20 18.98
CA ASP A 4 -0.19 37.52 19.07
C ASP A 4 0.68 37.89 17.84
N ALA A 5 0.98 36.91 16.99
CA ALA A 5 1.67 37.13 15.70
C ALA A 5 0.71 37.41 14.53
N ARG A 6 -0.59 37.41 14.76
CA ARG A 6 -1.57 37.69 13.70
C ARG A 6 -1.65 39.18 13.45
N THR A 7 -1.63 39.54 12.17
CA THR A 7 -1.68 40.94 11.71
C THR A 7 -3.10 41.36 11.26
N GLY A 8 -4.03 40.39 11.13
CA GLY A 8 -5.37 40.61 10.61
C GLY A 8 -5.44 40.62 9.08
N SER A 9 -4.31 40.45 8.42
CA SER A 9 -4.21 40.35 6.95
C SER A 9 -4.13 38.90 6.44
N GLU A 10 -4.20 37.92 7.35
CA GLU A 10 -4.16 36.51 7.02
C GLU A 10 -5.40 36.11 6.23
N THR A 11 -5.18 35.38 5.14
CA THR A 11 -6.25 34.76 4.36
C THR A 11 -6.46 33.32 4.81
N ILE A 12 -7.71 32.86 4.79
CA ILE A 12 -8.02 31.45 5.03
C ILE A 12 -7.41 30.65 3.89
N PHE A 13 -6.61 29.61 4.26
CA PHE A 13 -6.07 28.69 3.26
C PHE A 13 -7.22 27.84 2.69
N ASP A 14 -7.42 27.91 1.39
CA ASP A 14 -8.39 27.08 0.68
C ASP A 14 -7.73 25.76 0.27
N TYR A 15 -8.24 24.65 0.80
CA TYR A 15 -7.73 23.33 0.50
C TYR A 15 -8.24 22.85 -0.86
N PRO A 16 -7.35 22.33 -1.75
CA PRO A 16 -7.78 21.86 -3.05
C PRO A 16 -8.81 20.73 -2.94
N GLU A 17 -9.86 20.81 -3.75
CA GLU A 17 -10.92 19.78 -3.82
C GLU A 17 -10.54 18.63 -4.77
N SER A 18 -9.52 18.81 -5.58
CA SER A 18 -8.98 17.81 -6.48
C SER A 18 -7.49 17.58 -6.24
N CYS A 19 -7.03 16.38 -6.54
CA CYS A 19 -5.61 16.03 -6.46
C CYS A 19 -4.80 16.75 -7.53
N PRO A 20 -3.68 17.41 -7.20
CA PRO A 20 -2.86 18.11 -8.19
C PRO A 20 -2.13 17.14 -9.15
N VAL A 21 -2.05 15.85 -8.84
CA VAL A 21 -1.36 14.84 -9.67
C VAL A 21 -2.30 14.12 -10.61
N CYS A 22 -3.41 13.58 -10.10
CA CYS A 22 -4.33 12.73 -10.88
C CYS A 22 -5.70 13.36 -11.12
N HIS A 23 -5.96 14.56 -10.59
CA HIS A 23 -7.20 15.30 -10.67
C HIS A 23 -8.44 14.60 -10.08
N ALA A 24 -8.27 13.44 -9.47
CA ALA A 24 -9.34 12.78 -8.71
C ALA A 24 -9.77 13.65 -7.52
N ALA A 25 -11.00 13.47 -7.05
CA ALA A 25 -11.50 14.19 -5.89
C ALA A 25 -10.59 13.97 -4.67
N ALA A 26 -10.33 15.05 -3.94
CA ALA A 26 -9.65 15.01 -2.66
C ALA A 26 -10.67 15.28 -1.56
N THR A 27 -11.04 14.26 -0.81
CA THR A 27 -12.09 14.32 0.21
C THR A 27 -11.54 14.35 1.62
N ARG A 28 -12.32 14.93 2.52
CA ARG A 28 -12.08 14.89 3.96
C ARG A 28 -13.34 14.33 4.61
N PRO A 29 -13.33 13.05 5.03
CA PRO A 29 -14.45 12.47 5.76
C PRO A 29 -14.79 13.27 7.02
N GLU A 30 -16.04 13.20 7.44
CA GLU A 30 -16.49 13.86 8.66
C GLU A 30 -15.69 13.35 9.88
N GLY A 31 -15.27 14.26 10.75
CA GLY A 31 -14.44 13.94 11.90
C GLY A 31 -12.94 13.81 11.61
N GLU A 32 -12.50 13.84 10.36
CA GLU A 32 -11.08 13.79 10.01
C GLU A 32 -10.47 15.17 9.78
N ALA A 33 -9.19 15.32 10.16
CA ALA A 33 -8.42 16.54 9.95
C ALA A 33 -7.80 16.62 8.55
N VAL A 34 -7.56 15.50 7.87
CA VAL A 34 -6.77 15.42 6.66
C VAL A 34 -7.65 15.16 5.44
N ARG A 35 -7.45 15.97 4.40
CA ARG A 35 -8.04 15.76 3.06
C ARG A 35 -7.14 14.82 2.26
N ARG A 36 -7.72 13.82 1.57
CA ARG A 36 -6.96 12.81 0.82
C ARG A 36 -7.51 12.62 -0.58
N CYS A 37 -6.60 12.35 -1.50
CA CYS A 37 -6.94 11.99 -2.87
C CYS A 37 -7.59 10.60 -2.93
N ASN A 38 -8.68 10.49 -3.68
CA ASN A 38 -9.42 9.23 -3.88
C ASN A 38 -8.96 8.45 -5.13
N GLY A 39 -7.88 8.90 -5.80
CA GLY A 39 -7.38 8.29 -7.04
C GLY A 39 -6.81 6.87 -6.88
N GLY A 40 -6.46 6.48 -5.64
CA GLY A 40 -5.88 5.15 -5.37
C GLY A 40 -4.69 4.85 -6.28
N LEU A 41 -4.63 3.66 -6.84
CA LEU A 41 -3.54 3.23 -7.75
C LEU A 41 -3.52 3.98 -9.09
N ASN A 42 -4.61 4.67 -9.47
CA ASN A 42 -4.61 5.53 -10.65
C ASN A 42 -3.90 6.88 -10.40
N CYS A 43 -3.53 7.16 -9.15
CA CYS A 43 -2.72 8.32 -8.80
C CYS A 43 -1.24 7.93 -8.75
N ALA A 44 -0.43 8.45 -9.66
CA ALA A 44 0.99 8.13 -9.73
C ALA A 44 1.73 8.40 -8.40
N ALA A 45 1.34 9.46 -7.67
CA ALA A 45 1.92 9.75 -6.36
C ALA A 45 1.55 8.68 -5.31
N GLN A 46 0.31 8.18 -5.30
CA GLN A 46 -0.11 7.13 -4.37
C GLN A 46 0.51 5.78 -4.74
N LEU A 47 0.58 5.45 -6.03
CA LEU A 47 1.26 4.26 -6.52
C LEU A 47 2.73 4.26 -6.09
N PHE A 48 3.44 5.35 -6.33
CA PHE A 48 4.85 5.49 -5.97
C PHE A 48 5.08 5.32 -4.46
N GLU A 49 4.32 6.05 -3.63
CA GLU A 49 4.45 5.95 -2.16
C GLU A 49 4.02 4.57 -1.63
N GLY A 50 2.97 3.98 -2.22
CA GLY A 50 2.53 2.62 -1.88
C GLY A 50 3.60 1.56 -2.20
N LEU A 51 4.24 1.63 -3.36
CA LEU A 51 5.33 0.72 -3.73
C LEU A 51 6.58 0.92 -2.86
N LYS A 52 6.92 2.18 -2.51
CA LYS A 52 8.00 2.46 -1.55
C LYS A 52 7.73 1.83 -0.19
N HIS A 53 6.50 1.96 0.31
CA HIS A 53 6.09 1.31 1.55
C HIS A 53 6.18 -0.21 1.43
N PHE A 54 5.69 -0.78 0.33
CA PHE A 54 5.68 -2.22 0.08
C PHE A 54 7.08 -2.84 0.12
N VAL A 55 8.09 -2.20 -0.47
CA VAL A 55 9.46 -2.72 -0.50
C VAL A 55 10.31 -2.31 0.70
N ALA A 56 9.77 -1.48 1.59
CA ALA A 56 10.50 -0.95 2.75
C ALA A 56 10.99 -2.07 3.68
N ARG A 57 12.01 -1.77 4.49
CA ARG A 57 12.65 -2.70 5.42
C ARG A 57 11.67 -3.38 6.38
N ASP A 58 10.66 -2.64 6.80
CA ASP A 58 9.64 -3.14 7.74
C ASP A 58 8.50 -3.91 7.05
N ALA A 59 8.41 -3.86 5.72
CA ALA A 59 7.46 -4.57 4.89
C ALA A 59 8.14 -5.76 4.18
N PHE A 60 8.22 -5.80 2.84
CA PHE A 60 8.89 -6.89 2.11
C PHE A 60 10.42 -6.85 2.21
N ASP A 61 11.05 -5.71 2.55
CA ASP A 61 12.50 -5.56 2.72
C ASP A 61 13.28 -6.02 1.47
N ILE A 62 12.96 -5.45 0.34
CA ILE A 62 13.61 -5.79 -0.94
C ILE A 62 14.85 -4.91 -1.11
N GLU A 63 16.01 -5.46 -0.80
CA GLU A 63 17.29 -4.76 -0.94
C GLU A 63 17.58 -4.41 -2.40
N GLY A 64 18.03 -3.18 -2.64
CA GLY A 64 18.35 -2.70 -3.99
C GLY A 64 17.15 -2.12 -4.76
N LEU A 65 15.93 -2.18 -4.21
CA LEU A 65 14.73 -1.57 -4.79
C LEU A 65 14.33 -0.33 -3.99
N GLY A 66 15.07 0.76 -4.17
CA GLY A 66 14.78 2.03 -3.50
C GLY A 66 13.89 2.95 -4.33
N ALA A 67 13.62 4.16 -3.81
CA ALA A 67 12.72 5.14 -4.42
C ALA A 67 13.06 5.44 -5.90
N ARG A 68 14.36 5.62 -6.22
CA ARG A 68 14.81 5.91 -7.59
C ARG A 68 14.49 4.76 -8.56
N GLN A 69 14.72 3.52 -8.16
CA GLN A 69 14.44 2.34 -8.98
C GLN A 69 12.93 2.17 -9.18
N ILE A 70 12.14 2.38 -8.12
CA ILE A 70 10.68 2.31 -8.19
C ILE A 70 10.14 3.35 -9.17
N GLU A 71 10.56 4.62 -9.03
CA GLU A 71 10.17 5.70 -9.93
C GLU A 71 10.50 5.35 -11.39
N GLN A 72 11.74 4.92 -11.65
CA GLN A 72 12.17 4.52 -12.97
C GLN A 72 11.34 3.37 -13.55
N PHE A 73 11.02 2.36 -12.76
CA PHE A 73 10.22 1.21 -13.23
C PHE A 73 8.75 1.57 -13.45
N ILE A 74 8.19 2.51 -12.69
CA ILE A 74 6.87 3.09 -12.95
C ILE A 74 6.88 3.86 -14.26
N ASP A 75 7.85 4.74 -14.48
CA ASP A 75 7.98 5.57 -15.69
C ASP A 75 8.15 4.72 -16.95
N LEU A 76 8.86 3.59 -16.84
CA LEU A 76 9.00 2.61 -17.93
C LEU A 76 7.76 1.72 -18.12
N GLY A 77 6.75 1.85 -17.27
CA GLY A 77 5.56 1.00 -17.29
C GLY A 77 5.81 -0.46 -16.91
N TRP A 78 6.95 -0.75 -16.25
CA TRP A 78 7.30 -2.11 -15.85
C TRP A 78 6.64 -2.55 -14.55
N VAL A 79 6.31 -1.59 -13.68
CA VAL A 79 5.68 -1.83 -12.38
C VAL A 79 4.47 -0.88 -12.24
N GLN A 80 3.28 -1.46 -12.17
CA GLN A 80 2.00 -0.78 -11.94
C GLN A 80 1.28 -1.30 -10.70
N THR A 81 1.71 -2.47 -10.21
CA THR A 81 1.18 -3.14 -9.03
C THR A 81 2.31 -3.74 -8.20
N PRO A 82 2.09 -4.07 -6.92
CA PRO A 82 3.08 -4.79 -6.12
C PRO A 82 3.49 -6.15 -6.70
N ALA A 83 2.57 -6.87 -7.37
CA ALA A 83 2.85 -8.16 -7.99
C ALA A 83 3.87 -8.04 -9.14
N ASP A 84 3.87 -6.92 -9.88
CA ASP A 84 4.81 -6.70 -10.98
C ASP A 84 6.28 -6.66 -10.51
N ILE A 85 6.52 -6.33 -9.23
CA ILE A 85 7.87 -6.39 -8.64
C ILE A 85 8.42 -7.82 -8.71
N PHE A 86 7.59 -8.82 -8.46
CA PHE A 86 7.99 -10.23 -8.51
C PHE A 86 8.16 -10.76 -9.94
N ARG A 87 7.58 -10.06 -10.93
CA ARG A 87 7.68 -10.37 -12.38
C ARG A 87 8.79 -9.57 -13.08
N ILE A 88 9.46 -8.66 -12.37
CA ILE A 88 10.43 -7.72 -12.97
C ILE A 88 11.63 -8.46 -13.63
N GLY A 89 11.87 -9.71 -13.27
CA GLY A 89 12.89 -10.56 -13.88
C GLY A 89 12.77 -10.69 -15.39
N ASP A 90 11.53 -10.61 -15.94
CA ASP A 90 11.25 -10.64 -17.37
C ASP A 90 11.82 -9.42 -18.11
N LYS A 91 12.18 -8.36 -17.35
CA LYS A 91 12.79 -7.13 -17.87
C LYS A 91 14.31 -7.09 -17.71
N SER A 92 14.96 -8.20 -17.28
CA SER A 92 16.39 -8.24 -16.98
C SER A 92 17.27 -7.81 -18.16
N ALA A 93 16.94 -8.21 -19.38
CA ALA A 93 17.66 -7.79 -20.59
C ALA A 93 17.51 -6.27 -20.83
N ALA A 94 16.32 -5.73 -20.67
CA ALA A 94 16.06 -4.30 -20.81
C ALA A 94 16.70 -3.49 -19.66
N MET A 95 16.79 -4.04 -18.44
CA MET A 95 17.52 -3.41 -17.33
C MET A 95 18.99 -3.23 -17.65
N ALA A 96 19.62 -4.19 -18.33
CA ALA A 96 21.05 -4.13 -18.67
C ALA A 96 21.40 -2.97 -19.61
N GLU A 97 20.41 -2.44 -20.34
CA GLU A 97 20.57 -1.26 -21.21
C GLU A 97 20.41 0.07 -20.45
N LEU A 98 20.02 0.02 -19.16
CA LEU A 98 19.84 1.22 -18.36
C LEU A 98 21.13 1.62 -17.63
N ASP A 99 21.38 2.92 -17.55
CA ASP A 99 22.50 3.44 -16.78
C ASP A 99 22.40 3.07 -15.31
N GLY A 100 23.47 2.51 -14.76
CA GLY A 100 23.58 2.10 -13.36
C GLY A 100 23.13 0.66 -13.08
N TYR A 101 22.71 -0.10 -14.09
CA TYR A 101 22.37 -1.51 -13.98
C TYR A 101 23.42 -2.38 -14.70
N GLY A 102 24.43 -2.85 -13.95
CA GLY A 102 25.32 -3.90 -14.42
C GLY A 102 24.79 -5.30 -14.05
N ASP A 103 25.29 -6.35 -14.72
CA ASP A 103 24.85 -7.74 -14.51
C ASP A 103 24.81 -8.14 -13.05
N LEU A 104 25.81 -7.72 -12.25
CA LEU A 104 25.87 -8.05 -10.83
C LEU A 104 24.77 -7.36 -10.03
N SER A 105 24.43 -6.11 -10.34
CA SER A 105 23.37 -5.37 -9.64
C SER A 105 22.00 -5.94 -9.97
N ILE A 106 21.75 -6.29 -11.23
CA ILE A 106 20.52 -6.97 -11.67
C ILE A 106 20.38 -8.31 -10.94
N LYS A 107 21.43 -9.13 -10.95
CA LYS A 107 21.43 -10.44 -10.28
C LYS A 107 21.15 -10.30 -8.77
N LYS A 108 21.75 -9.32 -8.09
CA LYS A 108 21.49 -9.06 -6.67
C LYS A 108 20.05 -8.65 -6.42
N LEU A 109 19.50 -7.73 -7.22
CA LEU A 109 18.11 -7.29 -7.11
C LEU A 109 17.14 -8.46 -7.30
N LEU A 110 17.31 -9.25 -8.37
CA LEU A 110 16.44 -10.40 -8.63
C LEU A 110 16.54 -11.47 -7.54
N SER A 111 17.74 -11.68 -6.98
CA SER A 111 17.91 -12.58 -5.84
C SER A 111 17.23 -12.05 -4.58
N ALA A 112 17.29 -10.74 -4.31
CA ALA A 112 16.61 -10.12 -3.19
C ALA A 112 15.08 -10.26 -3.31
N ILE A 113 14.54 -10.06 -4.51
CA ILE A 113 13.10 -10.26 -4.79
C ILE A 113 12.71 -11.73 -4.58
N ALA A 114 13.50 -12.68 -5.13
CA ALA A 114 13.19 -14.10 -5.04
C ALA A 114 13.11 -14.62 -3.60
N VAL A 115 13.99 -14.14 -2.71
CA VAL A 115 13.96 -14.50 -1.28
C VAL A 115 12.68 -14.00 -0.59
N ARG A 116 12.05 -12.97 -1.09
CA ARG A 116 10.84 -12.34 -0.49
C ARG A 116 9.53 -12.91 -1.01
N ARG A 117 9.55 -13.92 -1.86
CA ARG A 117 8.34 -14.70 -2.21
C ARG A 117 7.77 -15.45 -1.00
N GLU A 118 8.60 -15.70 0.00
CA GLU A 118 8.18 -16.23 1.29
C GLU A 118 8.33 -15.16 2.36
N ILE A 119 7.22 -14.77 2.99
CA ILE A 119 7.18 -13.71 4.00
C ILE A 119 6.16 -14.06 5.09
N SER A 120 6.37 -13.59 6.32
CA SER A 120 5.38 -13.78 7.39
C SER A 120 4.08 -13.03 7.10
N LEU A 121 2.93 -13.61 7.49
CA LEU A 121 1.62 -13.00 7.26
C LEU A 121 1.51 -11.60 7.89
N GLU A 122 2.13 -11.36 9.04
CA GLU A 122 2.13 -10.03 9.67
C GLU A 122 2.83 -8.97 8.80
N ARG A 123 3.96 -9.32 8.19
CA ARG A 123 4.68 -8.41 7.29
C ARG A 123 3.93 -8.21 5.98
N PHE A 124 3.32 -9.28 5.46
CA PHE A 124 2.45 -9.20 4.29
C PHE A 124 1.29 -8.21 4.52
N ILE A 125 0.54 -8.37 5.63
CA ILE A 125 -0.57 -7.48 5.97
C ILE A 125 -0.09 -6.03 6.13
N TYR A 126 1.02 -5.82 6.82
CA TYR A 126 1.60 -4.49 6.97
C TYR A 126 1.98 -3.86 5.62
N ALA A 127 2.57 -4.66 4.73
CA ALA A 127 3.00 -4.22 3.40
C ALA A 127 1.85 -3.80 2.48
N LEU A 128 0.63 -4.30 2.71
CA LEU A 128 -0.56 -3.87 1.95
C LEU A 128 -0.88 -2.38 2.16
N GLY A 129 -0.34 -1.74 3.19
CA GLY A 129 -0.52 -0.31 3.45
C GLY A 129 -1.96 0.06 3.79
N ILE A 130 -2.72 -0.85 4.41
CA ILE A 130 -4.09 -0.59 4.86
C ILE A 130 -4.06 0.55 5.86
N ARG A 131 -4.94 1.51 5.68
CA ARG A 131 -5.02 2.67 6.55
C ARG A 131 -5.24 2.24 8.01
N GLN A 132 -4.56 2.91 8.94
CA GLN A 132 -4.56 2.64 10.38
C GLN A 132 -4.05 1.24 10.78
N VAL A 133 -3.63 0.40 9.84
CA VAL A 133 -3.02 -0.90 10.11
C VAL A 133 -1.51 -0.74 10.18
N GLY A 134 -0.98 -0.59 11.39
CA GLY A 134 0.45 -0.61 11.69
C GLY A 134 0.91 -2.03 12.05
N HIS A 135 2.20 -2.18 12.44
CA HIS A 135 2.77 -3.49 12.80
C HIS A 135 1.98 -4.24 13.88
N ALA A 136 1.52 -3.54 14.93
CA ALA A 136 0.76 -4.17 16.01
C ALA A 136 -0.57 -4.76 15.48
N THR A 137 -1.32 -3.98 14.72
CA THR A 137 -2.59 -4.42 14.13
C THR A 137 -2.37 -5.54 13.11
N ALA A 138 -1.34 -5.43 12.25
CA ALA A 138 -1.00 -6.47 11.28
C ALA A 138 -0.68 -7.80 11.97
N ARG A 139 0.03 -7.77 13.11
CA ARG A 139 0.31 -8.94 13.92
C ARG A 139 -0.97 -9.55 14.53
N LEU A 140 -1.88 -8.71 15.05
CA LEU A 140 -3.16 -9.20 15.60
C LEU A 140 -3.99 -9.89 14.52
N LEU A 141 -4.07 -9.29 13.33
CA LEU A 141 -4.77 -9.90 12.18
C LEU A 141 -4.11 -11.22 11.75
N ALA A 142 -2.78 -11.28 11.70
CA ALA A 142 -2.05 -12.48 11.35
C ALA A 142 -2.29 -13.62 12.36
N LEU A 143 -2.34 -13.30 13.66
CA LEU A 143 -2.65 -14.26 14.70
C LEU A 143 -4.11 -14.74 14.64
N HIS A 144 -5.04 -13.84 14.32
CA HIS A 144 -6.47 -14.16 14.24
C HIS A 144 -6.79 -15.06 13.06
N TYR A 145 -6.32 -14.72 11.85
CA TYR A 145 -6.64 -15.47 10.63
C TYR A 145 -5.73 -16.66 10.38
N GLY A 146 -4.50 -16.65 10.88
CA GLY A 146 -3.52 -17.74 10.75
C GLY A 146 -2.92 -17.90 9.35
N SER A 147 -3.66 -17.61 8.28
CA SER A 147 -3.16 -17.66 6.89
C SER A 147 -3.75 -16.55 6.03
N ALA A 148 -3.07 -16.25 4.90
CA ALA A 148 -3.55 -15.28 3.92
C ALA A 148 -4.86 -15.74 3.26
N GLU A 149 -4.98 -17.02 2.97
CA GLU A 149 -6.17 -17.62 2.36
C GLU A 149 -7.40 -17.49 3.29
N ALA A 150 -7.23 -17.77 4.59
CA ALA A 150 -8.31 -17.64 5.57
C ALA A 150 -8.74 -16.17 5.70
N MET A 151 -7.78 -15.24 5.74
CA MET A 151 -8.06 -13.81 5.78
C MET A 151 -8.80 -13.35 4.53
N LEU A 152 -8.35 -13.74 3.33
CA LEU A 152 -9.00 -13.40 2.08
C LEU A 152 -10.41 -13.96 1.98
N ALA A 153 -10.62 -15.20 2.40
CA ALA A 153 -11.96 -15.81 2.41
C ALA A 153 -12.93 -15.07 3.32
N ALA A 154 -12.45 -14.64 4.51
CA ALA A 154 -13.26 -13.90 5.47
C ALA A 154 -13.58 -12.47 5.06
N LEU A 155 -12.66 -11.81 4.34
CA LEU A 155 -12.73 -10.39 3.96
C LEU A 155 -13.01 -10.19 2.46
N SER A 156 -13.40 -11.23 1.73
CA SER A 156 -13.76 -11.13 0.31
C SER A 156 -14.87 -10.12 0.08
N PRO A 157 -14.86 -9.40 -1.06
CA PRO A 157 -16.00 -8.56 -1.46
C PRO A 157 -17.33 -9.34 -1.59
N ASP A 158 -17.24 -10.65 -1.79
CA ASP A 158 -18.39 -11.55 -1.91
C ASP A 158 -18.81 -12.15 -0.56
N SER A 159 -18.08 -11.88 0.52
CA SER A 159 -18.41 -12.33 1.88
C SER A 159 -19.36 -11.34 2.57
N ASP A 160 -19.90 -11.76 3.74
CA ASP A 160 -20.65 -10.85 4.61
C ASP A 160 -19.67 -9.91 5.35
N LEU A 161 -19.40 -8.75 4.75
CA LEU A 161 -18.49 -7.74 5.31
C LEU A 161 -19.00 -7.11 6.60
N ASP A 162 -20.32 -7.12 6.86
CA ASP A 162 -20.89 -6.66 8.12
C ASP A 162 -20.57 -7.66 9.24
N ALA A 163 -20.69 -8.95 8.97
CA ALA A 163 -20.25 -9.98 9.89
C ALA A 163 -18.73 -9.94 10.11
N ALA A 164 -17.94 -9.76 9.06
CA ALA A 164 -16.50 -9.61 9.16
C ALA A 164 -16.10 -8.39 10.00
N TYR A 165 -16.81 -7.27 9.85
CA TYR A 165 -16.61 -6.09 10.71
C TYR A 165 -16.86 -6.41 12.20
N GLN A 166 -17.95 -7.13 12.53
CA GLN A 166 -18.23 -7.50 13.91
C GLN A 166 -17.11 -8.37 14.50
N VAL A 167 -16.60 -9.34 13.72
CA VAL A 167 -15.45 -10.16 14.12
C VAL A 167 -14.21 -9.31 14.38
N LEU A 168 -13.92 -8.35 13.49
CA LEU A 168 -12.75 -7.47 13.63
C LEU A 168 -12.80 -6.61 14.89
N VAL A 169 -13.98 -6.06 15.26
CA VAL A 169 -14.10 -5.24 16.48
C VAL A 169 -14.03 -6.03 17.77
N GLU A 170 -14.22 -7.37 17.72
CA GLU A 170 -14.03 -8.27 18.86
C GLU A 170 -12.55 -8.59 19.12
N ILE A 171 -11.66 -8.33 18.15
CA ILE A 171 -10.21 -8.48 18.34
C ILE A 171 -9.72 -7.35 19.25
N ASP A 172 -9.11 -7.69 20.38
CA ASP A 172 -8.56 -6.71 21.30
C ASP A 172 -7.63 -5.72 20.58
N GLN A 173 -7.75 -4.44 20.90
CA GLN A 173 -7.04 -3.30 20.28
C GLN A 173 -7.42 -2.98 18.82
N ILE A 174 -8.39 -3.64 18.21
CA ILE A 174 -8.96 -3.24 16.92
C ILE A 174 -10.26 -2.47 17.17
N GLY A 175 -10.19 -1.15 17.05
CA GLY A 175 -11.35 -0.27 17.21
C GLY A 175 -12.20 -0.20 15.93
N THR A 176 -13.40 0.39 16.07
CA THR A 176 -14.36 0.56 14.97
C THR A 176 -13.80 1.27 13.73
N ALA A 177 -12.95 2.29 13.92
CA ALA A 177 -12.33 3.01 12.82
C ALA A 177 -11.36 2.12 12.01
N VAL A 178 -10.56 1.30 12.70
CA VAL A 178 -9.62 0.37 12.07
C VAL A 178 -10.38 -0.74 11.35
N ALA A 179 -11.41 -1.31 11.97
CA ALA A 179 -12.26 -2.34 11.37
C ALA A 179 -12.94 -1.83 10.08
N ASN A 180 -13.46 -0.59 10.10
CA ASN A 180 -14.02 0.05 8.90
C ASN A 180 -12.98 0.20 7.78
N ASP A 181 -11.76 0.64 8.10
CA ASP A 181 -10.71 0.80 7.08
C ASP A 181 -10.30 -0.57 6.49
N ILE A 182 -10.25 -1.63 7.30
CA ILE A 182 -9.96 -3.00 6.84
C ILE A 182 -11.07 -3.52 5.92
N THR A 183 -12.33 -3.46 6.36
CA THR A 183 -13.46 -3.95 5.54
C THR A 183 -13.64 -3.16 4.26
N ALA A 184 -13.45 -1.83 4.29
CA ALA A 184 -13.48 -0.99 3.09
C ALA A 184 -12.34 -1.32 2.11
N PHE A 185 -11.14 -1.65 2.61
CA PHE A 185 -10.00 -2.01 1.79
C PHE A 185 -10.22 -3.33 1.05
N PHE A 186 -10.58 -4.39 1.77
CA PHE A 186 -10.83 -5.71 1.18
C PHE A 186 -12.15 -5.76 0.40
N GLY A 187 -13.16 -5.01 0.80
CA GLY A 187 -14.43 -4.86 0.08
C GLY A 187 -14.32 -4.14 -1.27
N ASN A 188 -13.17 -3.51 -1.56
CA ASN A 188 -12.91 -2.95 -2.88
C ASN A 188 -12.48 -4.06 -3.86
N PRO A 189 -13.30 -4.41 -4.90
CA PRO A 189 -12.99 -5.53 -5.79
C PRO A 189 -11.69 -5.36 -6.57
N ASN A 190 -11.24 -4.14 -6.81
CA ASN A 190 -10.00 -3.88 -7.54
C ASN A 190 -8.79 -4.14 -6.63
N LEU A 191 -8.81 -3.65 -5.39
CA LEU A 191 -7.75 -3.92 -4.41
C LEU A 191 -7.70 -5.41 -4.05
N TYR A 192 -8.86 -6.03 -3.85
CA TYR A 192 -8.93 -7.47 -3.57
C TYR A 192 -8.27 -8.31 -4.68
N ARG A 193 -8.59 -8.04 -5.95
CA ARG A 193 -7.96 -8.72 -7.10
C ARG A 193 -6.44 -8.54 -7.13
N LEU A 194 -5.94 -7.35 -6.82
CA LEU A 194 -4.49 -7.11 -6.75
C LEU A 194 -3.82 -7.90 -5.64
N ILE A 195 -4.50 -8.10 -4.51
CA ILE A 195 -3.97 -8.91 -3.41
C ILE A 195 -3.97 -10.39 -3.80
N VAL A 196 -5.04 -10.87 -4.44
CA VAL A 196 -5.10 -12.25 -4.95
C VAL A 196 -3.98 -12.48 -5.99
N ASP A 197 -3.76 -11.55 -6.92
CA ASP A 197 -2.66 -11.63 -7.89
C ASP A 197 -1.29 -11.66 -7.18
N LEU A 198 -1.09 -10.83 -6.15
CA LEU A 198 0.14 -10.81 -5.37
C LEU A 198 0.43 -12.13 -4.63
N ILE A 199 -0.61 -12.79 -4.11
CA ILE A 199 -0.45 -14.07 -3.39
C ILE A 199 -0.07 -15.22 -4.33
N THR A 200 -0.35 -15.09 -5.62
CA THR A 200 0.05 -16.11 -6.61
C THR A 200 1.53 -16.06 -6.98
N GLU A 201 2.24 -15.02 -6.58
CA GLU A 201 3.67 -14.83 -6.83
C GLU A 201 4.54 -15.42 -5.73
#